data_684f55e423fd0b8140e1db00823b0923
#
_entry.id   684f55e423fd0b8140e1db00823b0923
#
_cell.length_a   1.000
_cell.length_b   1.000
_cell.length_c   1.000
_cell.angle_alpha   90.00
_cell.angle_beta   90.00
_cell.angle_gamma   90.00
#
_symmetry.space_group_name_H-M   'P 1'
#
loop_
_entity.id
_entity.type
_entity.pdbx_description
1 polymer ?
#
loop_
_entity_poly.entity_id
_entity_poly.type
_entity_poly.pdbx_seq_one_letter_code
_entity_poly.pdbx_strand_id
1 'polypeptide(L)'
;MSSAAAPDGAPEPQGFAHLIEKVTVMHASATWGDAVQDVEAVLGAPGFSDGTGWASFGTVAVSDESGPAWSLLAKTRNLEAVARVAADLGWQVGPVVSGGHEDRRSLTAPTGLQVVAYAPHA
;
A
#
# COMPACT_ATOMS: atom_id res chain seq x y z
N MET A 1 21.83 2.54 -6.76
CA MET A 1 21.72 2.13 -7.39
C MET A 1 21.68 2.27 -8.47
N SER A 2 21.87 2.27 -9.00
CA SER A 2 21.73 2.43 -10.01
C SER A 2 21.26 1.74 -10.75
N SER A 3 20.74 1.85 -11.06
CA SER A 3 20.28 1.25 -11.97
C SER A 3 20.95 1.33 -13.06
N ALA A 4 21.90 0.82 -13.09
CA ALA A 4 22.56 0.71 -14.31
C ALA A 4 21.60 0.29 -15.36
N ALA A 5 21.67 0.89 -16.45
CA ALA A 5 20.86 0.48 -17.57
C ALA A 5 21.12 -0.96 -17.90
N ALA A 6 20.10 -1.66 -18.33
CA ALA A 6 20.24 -3.02 -18.76
C ALA A 6 21.23 -3.08 -19.92
N PRO A 7 21.93 -4.20 -20.09
CA PRO A 7 22.78 -4.41 -21.26
C PRO A 7 21.98 -4.23 -22.53
N ASP A 8 22.69 -3.96 -23.61
CA ASP A 8 22.08 -3.72 -24.89
C ASP A 8 21.02 -4.74 -25.23
N GLY A 9 19.85 -4.26 -25.53
CA GLY A 9 18.77 -5.10 -25.99
C GLY A 9 18.04 -5.89 -24.93
N ALA A 10 18.52 -5.90 -23.68
CA ALA A 10 17.85 -6.61 -22.61
C ALA A 10 16.98 -5.65 -21.83
N PRO A 11 15.67 -5.86 -21.77
CA PRO A 11 14.82 -5.00 -20.95
C PRO A 11 15.12 -5.20 -19.49
N GLU A 12 15.05 -4.14 -18.71
CA GLU A 12 15.13 -4.27 -17.28
C GLU A 12 13.86 -4.91 -16.75
N PRO A 13 13.95 -5.72 -15.69
CA PRO A 13 12.75 -6.20 -15.04
C PRO A 13 11.91 -5.02 -14.60
N GLN A 14 10.64 -5.04 -14.96
CA GLN A 14 9.75 -3.97 -14.60
C GLN A 14 8.97 -4.35 -13.36
N GLY A 15 8.88 -3.41 -12.43
CA GLY A 15 7.97 -3.53 -11.34
C GLY A 15 6.55 -3.22 -11.78
N PHE A 16 5.68 -2.98 -10.81
CA PHE A 16 4.29 -2.69 -11.10
C PHE A 16 3.92 -1.23 -10.87
N ALA A 17 4.90 -0.34 -10.79
CA ALA A 17 4.64 1.09 -10.57
C ALA A 17 3.70 1.68 -11.62
N HIS A 18 3.83 1.26 -12.87
CA HIS A 18 2.99 1.75 -13.95
C HIS A 18 1.52 1.33 -13.80
N LEU A 19 1.24 0.37 -12.95
CA LEU A 19 -0.12 -0.09 -12.64
C LEU A 19 -0.70 0.61 -11.42
N ILE A 20 0.11 1.40 -10.71
CA ILE A 20 -0.29 2.03 -9.46
C ILE A 20 -0.63 3.50 -9.72
N GLU A 21 -1.82 3.89 -9.27
CA GLU A 21 -2.30 5.25 -9.44
C GLU A 21 -1.92 6.17 -8.29
N LYS A 22 -1.80 5.59 -7.09
CA LYS A 22 -1.58 6.39 -5.88
C LYS A 22 -0.99 5.49 -4.81
N VAL A 23 -0.06 6.03 -4.04
CA VAL A 23 0.49 5.32 -2.88
C VAL A 23 0.27 6.18 -1.64
N THR A 24 -0.20 5.52 -0.58
CA THR A 24 -0.37 6.12 0.74
C THR A 24 0.38 5.25 1.74
N VAL A 25 1.13 5.85 2.64
CA VAL A 25 1.76 5.11 3.73
C VAL A 25 0.69 4.87 4.80
N MET A 26 0.44 3.62 5.15
CA MET A 26 -0.55 3.29 6.17
C MET A 26 0.15 2.86 7.45
N HIS A 27 -0.26 3.47 8.55
CA HIS A 27 0.13 3.04 9.88
C HIS A 27 -1.07 2.40 10.56
N ALA A 28 -0.92 1.14 10.93
CA ALA A 28 -1.96 0.40 11.64
C ALA A 28 -1.61 0.36 13.12
N SER A 29 -2.57 0.72 13.97
CA SER A 29 -2.34 0.79 15.41
C SER A 29 -3.57 0.32 16.17
N ALA A 30 -3.34 -0.52 17.17
CA ALA A 30 -4.40 -0.95 18.09
C ALA A 30 -4.85 0.21 18.99
N THR A 31 -4.03 1.26 19.14
CA THR A 31 -4.37 2.47 19.86
C THR A 31 -4.55 3.61 18.86
N TRP A 32 -5.53 3.46 18.00
CA TRP A 32 -5.74 4.34 16.86
C TRP A 32 -5.83 5.82 17.25
N GLY A 33 -6.57 6.15 18.30
CA GLY A 33 -6.73 7.54 18.71
C GLY A 33 -5.41 8.18 19.11
N ASP A 34 -4.57 7.44 19.83
CA ASP A 34 -3.25 7.93 20.22
C ASP A 34 -2.35 8.10 19.01
N ALA A 35 -2.41 7.13 18.09
CA ALA A 35 -1.60 7.19 16.88
C ALA A 35 -2.00 8.40 16.01
N VAL A 36 -3.29 8.69 15.92
CA VAL A 36 -3.78 9.86 15.20
C VAL A 36 -3.22 11.13 15.81
N GLN A 37 -3.22 11.24 17.13
CA GLN A 37 -2.67 12.41 17.81
C GLN A 37 -1.19 12.57 17.52
N ASP A 38 -0.44 11.47 17.53
CA ASP A 38 0.99 11.51 17.23
C ASP A 38 1.26 11.98 15.81
N VAL A 39 0.51 11.45 14.84
CA VAL A 39 0.69 11.85 13.44
C VAL A 39 0.26 13.30 13.23
N GLU A 40 -0.80 13.72 13.90
CA GLU A 40 -1.26 15.11 13.84
C GLU A 40 -0.20 16.07 14.38
N ALA A 41 0.54 15.66 15.40
CA ALA A 41 1.62 16.47 15.94
C ALA A 41 2.71 16.75 14.90
N VAL A 42 2.89 15.84 13.96
CA VAL A 42 3.92 15.96 12.92
C VAL A 42 3.38 16.62 11.64
N LEU A 43 2.19 16.24 11.24
CA LEU A 43 1.66 16.60 9.92
C LEU A 43 0.54 17.64 9.97
N GLY A 44 0.03 17.96 11.15
CA GLY A 44 -1.13 18.83 11.27
C GLY A 44 -2.43 18.05 11.22
N ALA A 45 -3.55 18.76 11.21
CA ALA A 45 -4.85 18.13 11.24
C ALA A 45 -5.09 17.24 10.02
N PRO A 46 -5.81 16.10 10.21
CA PRO A 46 -6.12 15.23 9.08
C PRO A 46 -7.06 15.90 8.10
N GLY A 47 -6.92 15.60 6.83
CA GLY A 47 -7.88 16.04 5.81
C GLY A 47 -9.20 15.33 5.93
N PHE A 48 -9.17 14.10 6.47
CA PHE A 48 -10.37 13.31 6.70
C PHE A 48 -10.17 12.41 7.91
N SER A 49 -11.22 12.22 8.70
CA SER A 49 -11.23 11.24 9.78
C SER A 49 -12.66 10.78 9.97
N ASP A 50 -12.85 9.45 10.14
CA ASP A 50 -14.17 8.93 10.48
C ASP A 50 -14.40 8.92 12.00
N GLY A 51 -13.40 9.33 12.78
CA GLY A 51 -13.51 9.43 14.22
C GLY A 51 -13.37 8.12 14.97
N THR A 52 -13.25 7.00 14.28
CA THR A 52 -13.25 5.69 14.93
C THR A 52 -12.11 4.76 14.52
N GLY A 53 -11.71 4.75 13.27
CA GLY A 53 -10.71 3.77 12.83
C GLY A 53 -9.95 4.13 11.58
N TRP A 54 -10.18 5.30 11.01
CA TRP A 54 -9.46 5.74 9.83
C TRP A 54 -9.28 7.24 9.83
N ALA A 55 -8.05 7.70 9.62
CA ALA A 55 -7.76 9.11 9.42
C ALA A 55 -6.73 9.24 8.29
N SER A 56 -6.95 10.21 7.41
CA SER A 56 -6.07 10.46 6.29
C SER A 56 -5.39 11.81 6.45
N PHE A 57 -4.07 11.82 6.30
CA PHE A 57 -3.24 13.00 6.39
C PHE A 57 -2.57 13.30 5.04
N GLY A 58 -3.20 12.89 3.96
CA GLY A 58 -2.61 13.02 2.63
C GLY A 58 -1.80 11.79 2.26
N THR A 59 -0.49 11.84 2.44
CA THR A 59 0.38 10.72 2.09
C THR A 59 0.46 9.65 3.18
N VAL A 60 -0.08 9.93 4.37
CA VAL A 60 -0.10 8.99 5.48
C VAL A 60 -1.53 8.79 5.94
N ALA A 61 -1.91 7.55 6.19
CA ALA A 61 -3.19 7.22 6.78
C ALA A 61 -2.96 6.40 8.04
N VAL A 62 -3.84 6.54 9.02
CA VAL A 62 -3.79 5.79 10.27
C VAL A 62 -5.04 4.93 10.36
N SER A 63 -4.85 3.64 10.57
CA SER A 63 -5.91 2.65 10.58
C SER A 63 -5.91 1.89 11.89
N ASP A 64 -7.08 1.43 12.33
CA ASP A 64 -7.19 0.55 13.48
C ASP A 64 -7.16 -0.93 13.09
N GLU A 65 -6.94 -1.23 11.82
CA GLU A 65 -6.90 -2.60 11.34
C GLU A 65 -5.70 -3.35 11.93
N SER A 66 -5.85 -4.66 12.04
CA SER A 66 -4.73 -5.50 12.43
C SER A 66 -3.80 -5.68 11.24
N GLY A 67 -2.56 -6.08 11.52
CA GLY A 67 -1.58 -6.33 10.48
C GLY A 67 -0.28 -5.60 10.77
N PRO A 68 0.58 -5.44 9.76
CA PRO A 68 1.85 -4.75 9.96
C PRO A 68 1.63 -3.32 10.41
N ALA A 69 2.51 -2.82 11.29
CA ALA A 69 2.41 -1.45 11.77
C ALA A 69 2.55 -0.44 10.63
N TRP A 70 3.34 -0.79 9.62
CA TRP A 70 3.56 0.08 8.47
C TRP A 70 3.43 -0.70 7.19
N SER A 71 2.74 -0.14 6.23
CA SER A 71 2.62 -0.73 4.89
C SER A 71 2.39 0.39 3.88
N LEU A 72 2.50 0.04 2.61
CA LEU A 72 2.16 0.96 1.52
C LEU A 72 0.81 0.55 0.98
N LEU A 73 -0.12 1.50 0.92
CA LEU A 73 -1.39 1.28 0.23
C LEU A 73 -1.20 1.70 -1.22
N ALA A 74 -1.41 0.80 -2.15
CA ALA A 74 -1.19 1.05 -3.56
C ALA A 74 -2.49 0.89 -4.33
N LYS A 75 -3.03 1.99 -4.81
CA LYS A 75 -4.28 1.99 -5.57
C LYS A 75 -4.01 1.55 -7.00
N THR A 76 -4.81 0.62 -7.49
CA THR A 76 -4.71 0.15 -8.87
C THR A 76 -6.09 -0.12 -9.44
N ARG A 77 -6.19 -0.15 -10.74
CA ARG A 77 -7.40 -0.59 -11.44
C ARG A 77 -7.38 -2.07 -11.77
N ASN A 78 -6.22 -2.71 -11.59
CA ASN A 78 -6.06 -4.10 -12.02
C ASN A 78 -5.22 -4.89 -11.02
N LEU A 79 -5.90 -5.43 -10.00
CA LEU A 79 -5.23 -6.24 -8.97
C LEU A 79 -4.56 -7.47 -9.55
N GLU A 80 -5.16 -8.08 -10.57
CA GLU A 80 -4.59 -9.28 -11.18
C GLU A 80 -3.24 -9.00 -11.84
N ALA A 81 -3.15 -7.89 -12.55
CA ALA A 81 -1.90 -7.52 -13.21
C ALA A 81 -0.81 -7.23 -12.18
N VAL A 82 -1.16 -6.49 -11.12
CA VAL A 82 -0.22 -6.19 -10.04
C VAL A 82 0.27 -7.48 -9.39
N ALA A 83 -0.65 -8.39 -9.08
CA ALA A 83 -0.31 -9.65 -8.45
C ALA A 83 0.61 -10.50 -9.32
N ARG A 84 0.35 -10.52 -10.63
CA ARG A 84 1.17 -11.28 -11.56
C ARG A 84 2.60 -10.78 -11.61
N VAL A 85 2.76 -9.46 -11.71
CA VAL A 85 4.10 -8.87 -11.74
C VAL A 85 4.81 -9.09 -10.42
N ALA A 86 4.11 -8.92 -9.29
CA ALA A 86 4.71 -9.16 -7.98
C ALA A 86 5.18 -10.61 -7.84
N ALA A 87 4.36 -11.57 -8.28
CA ALA A 87 4.75 -12.98 -8.25
C ALA A 87 5.98 -13.23 -9.11
N ASP A 88 6.05 -12.63 -10.30
CA ASP A 88 7.20 -12.78 -11.19
C ASP A 88 8.47 -12.20 -10.57
N LEU A 89 8.34 -11.20 -9.70
CA LEU A 89 9.46 -10.62 -8.98
C LEU A 89 9.85 -11.42 -7.73
N GLY A 90 9.15 -12.52 -7.46
CA GLY A 90 9.43 -13.33 -6.27
C GLY A 90 8.74 -12.88 -5.00
N TRP A 91 7.78 -11.98 -5.11
CA TRP A 91 7.01 -11.53 -3.95
C TRP A 91 5.95 -12.57 -3.58
N GLN A 92 5.60 -12.61 -2.30
CA GLN A 92 4.45 -13.40 -1.86
C GLN A 92 3.18 -12.60 -2.12
N VAL A 93 2.19 -13.27 -2.68
CA VAL A 93 0.92 -12.65 -3.05
C VAL A 93 -0.17 -13.30 -2.23
N GLY A 94 -0.88 -12.50 -1.43
CA GLY A 94 -1.99 -12.99 -0.63
C GLY A 94 -3.27 -13.09 -1.45
N PRO A 95 -4.33 -13.63 -0.84
CA PRO A 95 -5.63 -13.75 -1.52
C PRO A 95 -6.31 -12.40 -1.64
N VAL A 96 -7.27 -12.33 -2.54
CA VAL A 96 -8.13 -11.16 -2.65
C VAL A 96 -9.09 -11.16 -1.45
N VAL A 97 -9.18 -10.00 -0.78
CA VAL A 97 -10.13 -9.79 0.30
C VAL A 97 -11.04 -8.65 -0.12
N SER A 98 -12.33 -8.94 -0.22
CA SER A 98 -13.31 -7.93 -0.61
C SER A 98 -13.81 -7.18 0.61
N GLY A 99 -13.70 -5.86 0.56
CA GLY A 99 -14.30 -4.97 1.56
C GLY A 99 -15.57 -4.34 1.02
N GLY A 100 -16.10 -3.38 1.77
CA GLY A 100 -17.33 -2.69 1.37
C GLY A 100 -17.17 -1.79 0.16
N HIS A 101 -15.97 -1.25 -0.06
CA HIS A 101 -15.72 -0.27 -1.11
C HIS A 101 -14.62 -0.66 -2.07
N GLU A 102 -13.88 -1.71 -1.77
CA GLU A 102 -12.69 -2.07 -2.55
C GLU A 102 -12.32 -3.53 -2.34
N ASP A 103 -11.56 -4.06 -3.28
CA ASP A 103 -10.89 -5.34 -3.12
C ASP A 103 -9.43 -5.07 -2.80
N ARG A 104 -8.83 -5.90 -1.93
CA ARG A 104 -7.44 -5.76 -1.50
C ARG A 104 -6.67 -7.06 -1.68
N ARG A 105 -5.37 -6.93 -1.91
CA ARG A 105 -4.43 -8.05 -1.91
C ARG A 105 -3.15 -7.61 -1.23
N SER A 106 -2.67 -8.41 -0.28
CA SER A 106 -1.40 -8.13 0.36
C SER A 106 -0.26 -8.69 -0.48
N LEU A 107 0.80 -7.91 -0.62
CA LEU A 107 2.01 -8.30 -1.34
C LEU A 107 3.17 -8.12 -0.36
N THR A 108 4.03 -9.15 -0.27
CA THR A 108 5.19 -9.08 0.61
C THR A 108 6.45 -9.30 -0.22
N ALA A 109 7.31 -8.29 -0.23
CA ALA A 109 8.59 -8.39 -0.93
C ALA A 109 9.54 -9.33 -0.20
N PRO A 110 10.54 -9.89 -0.88
CA PRO A 110 11.53 -10.74 -0.22
C PRO A 110 12.24 -10.08 0.96
N THR A 111 12.36 -8.76 0.95
CA THR A 111 12.98 -8.02 2.05
C THR A 111 12.03 -7.74 3.21
N GLY A 112 10.75 -8.10 3.06
CA GLY A 112 9.76 -7.88 4.10
C GLY A 112 8.88 -6.65 3.91
N LEU A 113 9.12 -5.85 2.86
CA LEU A 113 8.26 -4.71 2.57
C LEU A 113 6.83 -5.18 2.34
N GLN A 114 5.88 -4.55 3.03
CA GLN A 114 4.46 -4.88 2.92
C GLN A 114 3.77 -3.86 2.05
N VAL A 115 3.05 -4.34 1.06
CA VAL A 115 2.23 -3.50 0.19
C VAL A 115 0.83 -4.08 0.16
N VAL A 116 -0.16 -3.23 0.35
CA VAL A 116 -1.56 -3.61 0.18
C VAL A 116 -2.06 -2.95 -1.09
N ALA A 117 -2.19 -3.73 -2.14
CA ALA A 117 -2.78 -3.24 -3.38
C ALA A 117 -4.29 -3.27 -3.24
N TYR A 118 -4.96 -2.21 -3.67
CA TYR A 118 -6.41 -2.15 -3.59
C TYR A 118 -7.00 -1.55 -4.86
N ALA A 119 -8.17 -2.08 -5.22
CA ALA A 119 -8.93 -1.60 -6.36
C ALA A 119 -10.33 -1.24 -5.88
N PRO A 120 -10.71 0.04 -5.95
CA PRO A 120 -12.05 0.45 -5.57
C PRO A 120 -13.09 -0.24 -6.45
N HIS A 121 -14.24 -0.55 -5.86
CA HIS A 121 -15.36 -1.07 -6.62
C HIS A 121 -15.88 0.02 -7.56
N ALA A 122 -16.34 -0.41 -8.71
CA ALA A 122 -16.86 0.51 -9.72
C ALA A 122 -18.17 1.17 -9.25
#